data_a1f3a8b1f8445384f0567192321021e2
#
_entry.id   a1f3a8b1f8445384f0567192321021e2
#
_cell.length_a   1.000
_cell.length_b   1.000
_cell.length_c   1.000
_cell.angle_alpha   90.00
_cell.angle_beta   90.00
_cell.angle_gamma   90.00
#
_symmetry.space_group_name_H-M   'P 1'
#
loop_
_entity.id
_entity.type
_entity.pdbx_description
1 polymer ?
#
loop_
_entity_poly.entity_id
_entity_poly.type
_entity_poly.pdbx_seq_one_letter_code
_entity_poly.pdbx_strand_id
1 'polypeptide(L)'
;MSLHFETEEYFTQEENIMKKKSLLLLLALVLAFCLAACGGTSEPAEEPAEEPAEEVAEETAETPAAAPEDVVVDAENHSVTITAQLNGTFFDQSTMHYCVWKDGGAGDKCMFAAYCTAEDFYNGMIEAGGEPWNTTTDKIADGEFTDGQRVEVTLTWDGQDTPVDMVDSVKAADGAFDVDMRFSGNLQNNKDCGSGCIACLNSCWAGVTSNAAYGYNAIDSGEVSAFLNDSVMPEDGTDVQLTFTLK
;
A
#
# COMPACT_ATOMS: atom_id res chain seq x y z
N MET A 1 20.10 -29.44 33.03
CA MET A 1 19.32 -28.94 31.88
C MET A 1 19.66 -27.48 31.55
N SER A 2 20.92 -27.07 31.83
CA SER A 2 21.36 -25.66 31.63
C SER A 2 22.56 -25.52 30.69
N LEU A 3 23.15 -26.57 30.21
CA LEU A 3 24.37 -26.54 29.37
C LEU A 3 24.07 -26.53 27.85
N HIS A 4 22.84 -26.74 27.44
CA HIS A 4 22.46 -26.78 26.01
C HIS A 4 22.03 -25.41 25.47
N PHE A 5 21.69 -24.44 26.33
CA PHE A 5 21.25 -23.10 25.92
C PHE A 5 22.42 -22.15 25.64
N GLU A 6 23.56 -22.33 26.30
CA GLU A 6 24.73 -21.45 26.10
C GLU A 6 25.50 -21.74 24.80
N THR A 7 25.37 -22.93 24.23
CA THR A 7 26.12 -23.31 23.00
C THR A 7 25.40 -22.78 21.72
N GLU A 8 24.11 -22.61 21.71
CA GLU A 8 23.41 -22.09 20.54
C GLU A 8 23.58 -20.57 20.39
N GLU A 9 23.62 -19.82 21.49
CA GLU A 9 23.88 -18.37 21.44
C GLU A 9 25.33 -18.07 20.99
N TYR A 10 26.29 -18.89 21.37
CA TYR A 10 27.67 -18.69 20.95
C TYR A 10 27.89 -18.96 19.45
N PHE A 11 27.18 -19.92 18.88
CA PHE A 11 27.27 -20.26 17.46
C PHE A 11 26.65 -19.20 16.57
N THR A 12 25.52 -18.58 16.97
CA THR A 12 24.87 -17.51 16.23
C THR A 12 25.65 -16.19 16.26
N GLN A 13 26.40 -15.96 17.33
CA GLN A 13 27.24 -14.77 17.46
C GLN A 13 28.50 -14.83 16.58
N GLU A 14 29.12 -15.99 16.43
CA GLU A 14 30.25 -16.19 15.53
C GLU A 14 29.89 -16.09 14.05
N GLU A 15 28.72 -16.61 13.62
CA GLU A 15 28.25 -16.47 12.24
C GLU A 15 27.99 -15.01 11.86
N ASN A 16 27.43 -14.21 12.76
CA ASN A 16 27.19 -12.79 12.53
C ASN A 16 28.48 -11.97 12.45
N ILE A 17 29.53 -12.36 13.21
CA ILE A 17 30.81 -11.68 13.16
C ILE A 17 31.54 -12.02 11.85
N MET A 18 31.47 -13.26 11.35
CA MET A 18 32.05 -13.65 10.07
C MET A 18 31.37 -12.97 8.88
N LYS A 19 30.03 -12.84 8.89
CA LYS A 19 29.29 -12.14 7.84
C LYS A 19 29.64 -10.66 7.79
N LYS A 20 29.79 -9.98 8.94
CA LYS A 20 30.22 -8.57 9.02
C LYS A 20 31.67 -8.36 8.55
N LYS A 21 32.58 -9.28 8.85
CA LYS A 21 33.99 -9.21 8.38
C LYS A 21 34.10 -9.42 6.87
N SER A 22 33.29 -10.34 6.29
CA SER A 22 33.26 -10.58 4.85
C SER A 22 32.70 -9.40 4.06
N LEU A 23 31.69 -8.71 4.61
CA LEU A 23 31.10 -7.51 4.01
C LEU A 23 32.07 -6.33 4.03
N LEU A 24 32.85 -6.16 5.11
CA LEU A 24 33.88 -5.10 5.22
C LEU A 24 35.06 -5.32 4.26
N LEU A 25 35.42 -6.58 3.98
CA LEU A 25 36.48 -6.90 3.01
C LEU A 25 36.06 -6.63 1.57
N LEU A 26 34.78 -6.89 1.23
CA LEU A 26 34.21 -6.59 -0.08
C LEU A 26 34.15 -5.07 -0.32
N LEU A 27 33.79 -4.29 0.69
CA LEU A 27 33.70 -2.82 0.58
C LEU A 27 35.09 -2.17 0.38
N ALA A 28 36.14 -2.73 1.00
CA ALA A 28 37.52 -2.27 0.83
C ALA A 28 38.08 -2.54 -0.58
N LEU A 29 37.63 -3.64 -1.24
CA LEU A 29 38.10 -3.98 -2.59
C LEU A 29 37.48 -3.08 -3.67
N VAL A 30 36.24 -2.60 -3.46
CA VAL A 30 35.55 -1.69 -4.40
C VAL A 30 36.16 -0.28 -4.35
N LEU A 31 36.62 0.21 -3.20
CA LEU A 31 37.27 1.50 -3.06
C LEU A 31 38.68 1.59 -3.71
N ALA A 32 39.37 0.47 -3.86
CA ALA A 32 40.69 0.43 -4.48
C ALA A 32 40.68 0.55 -6.02
N PHE A 33 39.53 0.32 -6.68
CA PHE A 33 39.42 0.38 -8.14
C PHE A 33 39.04 1.76 -8.71
N CYS A 34 38.65 2.72 -7.88
CA CYS A 34 38.22 4.06 -8.32
C CYS A 34 39.34 5.12 -8.40
N LEU A 35 40.61 4.80 -8.14
CA LEU A 35 41.70 5.76 -8.11
C LEU A 35 42.69 5.69 -9.28
N ALA A 36 42.41 4.93 -10.33
CA ALA A 36 43.34 4.69 -11.42
C ALA A 36 42.91 5.25 -12.81
N ALA A 37 42.13 6.33 -12.85
CA ALA A 37 41.78 6.96 -14.16
C ALA A 37 41.64 8.49 -14.01
N CYS A 38 42.75 9.21 -13.90
CA CYS A 38 42.83 10.60 -14.34
C CYS A 38 44.29 11.02 -14.45
N GLY A 39 44.78 11.13 -15.67
CA GLY A 39 46.06 11.72 -15.99
C GLY A 39 46.19 12.03 -17.46
N GLY A 40 46.22 13.30 -17.87
CA GLY A 40 46.51 13.74 -19.23
C GLY A 40 46.14 15.20 -19.51
N THR A 41 47.12 16.04 -19.40
CA THR A 41 47.24 17.48 -19.66
C THR A 41 47.02 17.93 -21.09
N SER A 42 46.38 19.10 -21.29
CA SER A 42 46.98 20.29 -21.95
C SER A 42 45.94 21.39 -22.26
N GLU A 43 46.22 22.60 -21.83
CA GLU A 43 45.64 23.92 -22.15
C GLU A 43 46.34 24.53 -23.39
N PRO A 44 46.03 25.78 -23.92
CA PRO A 44 44.84 26.61 -23.88
C PRO A 44 44.41 27.17 -25.28
N ALA A 45 43.26 27.82 -25.38
CA ALA A 45 43.05 29.09 -26.13
C ALA A 45 41.61 29.60 -26.10
N GLU A 46 41.48 30.80 -25.47
CA GLU A 46 40.66 31.99 -25.78
C GLU A 46 39.21 31.91 -26.28
N GLU A 47 38.39 32.55 -25.52
CA GLU A 47 37.07 33.23 -25.57
C GLU A 47 36.60 33.77 -26.97
N PRO A 48 35.31 34.14 -27.22
CA PRO A 48 34.43 34.86 -26.27
C PRO A 48 32.96 34.45 -26.18
N ALA A 49 32.32 35.04 -25.15
CA ALA A 49 30.95 35.02 -24.71
C ALA A 49 29.85 35.06 -25.80
N GLU A 50 28.81 34.25 -25.63
CA GLU A 50 27.41 34.59 -25.92
C GLU A 50 26.53 33.93 -24.85
N GLU A 51 25.79 34.76 -24.10
CA GLU A 51 24.67 34.36 -23.25
C GLU A 51 23.56 33.78 -24.12
N PRO A 52 22.96 32.66 -23.78
CA PRO A 52 21.60 32.36 -24.19
C PRO A 52 20.63 32.56 -23.02
N ALA A 53 19.63 33.37 -23.35
CA ALA A 53 18.41 33.65 -22.62
C ALA A 53 17.88 32.48 -21.77
N GLU A 54 17.48 32.85 -20.55
CA GLU A 54 16.60 32.03 -19.71
C GLU A 54 15.29 31.73 -20.48
N GLU A 55 15.17 30.50 -20.97
CA GLU A 55 13.91 29.94 -21.41
C GLU A 55 13.12 29.54 -20.14
N VAL A 56 12.19 30.41 -19.76
CA VAL A 56 11.20 30.12 -18.73
C VAL A 56 10.39 28.93 -19.23
N ALA A 57 10.64 27.75 -18.68
CA ALA A 57 9.80 26.59 -18.87
C ALA A 57 8.40 26.94 -18.31
N GLU A 58 7.48 27.19 -19.22
CA GLU A 58 6.06 27.27 -18.94
C GLU A 58 5.64 25.89 -18.43
N GLU A 59 5.40 25.79 -17.11
CA GLU A 59 4.81 24.63 -16.45
C GLU A 59 3.42 24.44 -17.07
N THR A 60 3.32 23.61 -18.09
CA THR A 60 2.03 23.17 -18.63
C THR A 60 1.34 22.37 -17.54
N ALA A 61 0.33 22.98 -16.93
CA ALA A 61 -0.64 22.28 -16.10
C ALA A 61 -1.19 21.10 -16.93
N GLU A 62 -0.77 19.90 -16.61
CA GLU A 62 -1.36 18.69 -17.17
C GLU A 62 -2.84 18.69 -16.75
N THR A 63 -3.71 18.75 -17.74
CA THR A 63 -5.12 18.46 -17.55
C THR A 63 -5.22 17.06 -16.94
N PRO A 64 -5.92 16.85 -15.82
CA PRO A 64 -6.06 15.52 -15.23
C PRO A 64 -6.53 14.55 -16.31
N ALA A 65 -5.80 13.45 -16.49
CA ALA A 65 -6.26 12.37 -17.37
C ALA A 65 -7.65 11.94 -16.88
N ALA A 66 -8.58 11.70 -17.82
CA ALA A 66 -9.90 11.18 -17.48
C ALA A 66 -9.71 9.93 -16.60
N ALA A 67 -10.49 9.86 -15.50
CA ALA A 67 -10.44 8.69 -14.62
C ALA A 67 -10.67 7.41 -15.45
N PRO A 68 -9.95 6.32 -15.16
CA PRO A 68 -10.20 5.04 -15.82
C PRO A 68 -11.68 4.64 -15.66
N GLU A 69 -12.24 3.88 -16.61
CA GLU A 69 -13.64 3.43 -16.60
C GLU A 69 -14.00 2.67 -15.30
N ASP A 70 -12.98 2.13 -14.61
CA ASP A 70 -13.11 1.37 -13.37
C ASP A 70 -13.14 2.23 -12.09
N VAL A 71 -13.04 3.56 -12.19
CA VAL A 71 -13.12 4.50 -11.06
C VAL A 71 -14.18 5.56 -11.37
N VAL A 72 -15.25 5.57 -10.59
CA VAL A 72 -16.33 6.55 -10.70
C VAL A 72 -16.30 7.46 -9.49
N VAL A 73 -16.10 8.78 -9.72
CA VAL A 73 -16.07 9.79 -8.67
C VAL A 73 -17.41 10.53 -8.64
N ASP A 74 -18.03 10.61 -7.48
CA ASP A 74 -19.17 11.46 -7.19
C ASP A 74 -18.75 12.50 -6.15
N ALA A 75 -18.26 13.64 -6.65
CA ALA A 75 -17.76 14.73 -5.82
C ALA A 75 -18.91 15.43 -5.01
N GLU A 76 -20.15 15.34 -5.47
CA GLU A 76 -21.30 15.90 -4.75
C GLU A 76 -21.62 15.08 -3.48
N ASN A 77 -21.49 13.76 -3.56
CA ASN A 77 -21.72 12.83 -2.46
C ASN A 77 -20.41 12.41 -1.75
N HIS A 78 -19.28 13.02 -2.12
CA HIS A 78 -17.97 12.72 -1.55
C HIS A 78 -17.63 11.23 -1.61
N SER A 79 -17.88 10.59 -2.74
CA SER A 79 -17.67 9.14 -2.87
C SER A 79 -16.92 8.74 -4.13
N VAL A 80 -16.25 7.60 -4.02
CA VAL A 80 -15.54 6.93 -5.09
C VAL A 80 -16.01 5.49 -5.17
N THR A 81 -16.46 5.06 -6.35
CA THR A 81 -16.84 3.67 -6.62
C THR A 81 -15.82 3.02 -7.53
N ILE A 82 -15.36 1.84 -7.16
CA ILE A 82 -14.45 1.01 -7.96
C ILE A 82 -15.04 -0.37 -8.17
N THR A 83 -14.64 -1.02 -9.28
CA THR A 83 -15.01 -2.42 -9.55
C THR A 83 -13.86 -3.35 -9.17
N ALA A 84 -14.18 -4.45 -8.49
CA ALA A 84 -13.23 -5.48 -8.10
C ALA A 84 -13.86 -6.87 -8.18
N GLN A 85 -13.04 -7.89 -8.40
CA GLN A 85 -13.48 -9.29 -8.40
C GLN A 85 -13.30 -9.90 -7.01
N LEU A 86 -14.33 -10.55 -6.50
CA LEU A 86 -14.30 -11.29 -5.24
C LEU A 86 -13.41 -12.54 -5.38
N ASN A 87 -12.54 -12.76 -4.40
CA ASN A 87 -11.70 -13.95 -4.29
C ASN A 87 -12.21 -14.85 -3.15
N GLY A 88 -12.89 -15.91 -3.52
CA GLY A 88 -13.54 -16.86 -2.59
C GLY A 88 -12.57 -17.65 -1.72
N THR A 89 -11.27 -17.62 -2.01
CA THR A 89 -10.23 -18.20 -1.12
C THR A 89 -10.35 -17.66 0.31
N PHE A 90 -10.79 -16.41 0.46
CA PHE A 90 -10.85 -15.71 1.75
C PHE A 90 -12.16 -15.94 2.52
N PHE A 91 -13.03 -16.81 2.07
CA PHE A 91 -14.09 -17.36 2.92
C PHE A 91 -13.52 -18.25 4.04
N ASP A 92 -12.43 -18.96 3.76
CA ASP A 92 -11.79 -19.93 4.66
C ASP A 92 -10.35 -19.54 5.08
N GLN A 93 -9.75 -18.55 4.44
CA GLN A 93 -8.40 -18.05 4.78
C GLN A 93 -8.47 -16.61 5.27
N SER A 94 -7.72 -16.32 6.34
CA SER A 94 -7.60 -14.96 6.87
C SER A 94 -6.62 -14.13 6.03
N THR A 95 -6.94 -12.85 5.82
CA THR A 95 -6.03 -11.90 5.17
C THR A 95 -6.20 -10.51 5.76
N MET A 96 -5.13 -9.72 5.76
CA MET A 96 -5.17 -8.28 6.07
C MET A 96 -5.60 -7.42 4.88
N HIS A 97 -5.64 -7.97 3.67
CA HIS A 97 -5.89 -7.24 2.43
C HIS A 97 -7.36 -7.30 2.04
N TYR A 98 -8.09 -6.20 2.23
CA TYR A 98 -9.50 -6.13 1.81
C TYR A 98 -9.62 -5.93 0.31
N CYS A 99 -9.03 -4.84 -0.22
CA CYS A 99 -9.04 -4.54 -1.64
C CYS A 99 -7.65 -4.13 -2.12
N VAL A 100 -7.19 -4.74 -3.21
CA VAL A 100 -5.87 -4.49 -3.80
C VAL A 100 -6.01 -4.44 -5.32
N TRP A 101 -5.25 -3.59 -5.99
CA TRP A 101 -5.11 -3.65 -7.44
C TRP A 101 -4.66 -5.05 -7.87
N LYS A 102 -5.38 -5.67 -8.81
CA LYS A 102 -5.18 -7.06 -9.24
C LYS A 102 -3.77 -7.41 -9.69
N ASP A 103 -3.05 -6.44 -10.30
CA ASP A 103 -1.68 -6.61 -10.78
C ASP A 103 -0.64 -6.04 -9.78
N GLY A 104 -1.06 -5.62 -8.58
CA GLY A 104 -0.20 -5.22 -7.47
C GLY A 104 0.46 -6.42 -6.77
N GLY A 105 1.51 -6.17 -5.99
CA GLY A 105 2.27 -7.22 -5.30
C GLY A 105 1.49 -8.04 -4.27
N ALA A 106 0.28 -7.59 -3.90
CA ALA A 106 -0.64 -8.30 -3.00
C ALA A 106 -1.99 -8.63 -3.67
N GLY A 107 -2.09 -8.52 -5.01
CA GLY A 107 -3.34 -8.71 -5.76
C GLY A 107 -3.93 -10.11 -5.66
N ASP A 108 -3.12 -11.12 -5.44
CA ASP A 108 -3.52 -12.52 -5.21
C ASP A 108 -3.86 -12.85 -3.74
N LYS A 109 -3.65 -11.87 -2.82
CA LYS A 109 -3.76 -12.05 -1.36
C LYS A 109 -4.93 -11.27 -0.75
N CYS A 110 -5.82 -10.69 -1.57
CA CYS A 110 -6.90 -9.83 -1.11
C CYS A 110 -8.27 -10.47 -1.31
N MET A 111 -9.24 -9.99 -0.53
CA MET A 111 -10.65 -10.37 -0.65
C MET A 111 -11.26 -9.88 -1.96
N PHE A 112 -10.82 -8.68 -2.43
CA PHE A 112 -11.31 -8.05 -3.66
C PHE A 112 -10.13 -7.57 -4.52
N ALA A 113 -9.99 -8.14 -5.70
CA ALA A 113 -8.97 -7.78 -6.68
C ALA A 113 -9.49 -6.66 -7.60
N ALA A 114 -9.10 -5.40 -7.33
CA ALA A 114 -9.58 -4.23 -8.06
C ALA A 114 -9.00 -4.14 -9.47
N TYR A 115 -9.82 -3.66 -10.41
CA TYR A 115 -9.38 -3.41 -11.79
C TYR A 115 -8.60 -2.11 -11.94
N CYS A 116 -8.85 -1.11 -11.08
CA CYS A 116 -8.08 0.13 -11.04
C CYS A 116 -6.80 0.01 -10.20
N THR A 117 -5.84 0.91 -10.44
CA THR A 117 -4.65 1.02 -9.60
C THR A 117 -4.93 1.71 -8.26
N ALA A 118 -4.06 1.52 -7.27
CA ALA A 118 -4.12 2.25 -6.01
C ALA A 118 -3.95 3.77 -6.21
N GLU A 119 -3.22 4.19 -7.26
CA GLU A 119 -3.05 5.60 -7.62
C GLU A 119 -4.33 6.20 -8.22
N ASP A 120 -5.00 5.49 -9.12
CA ASP A 120 -6.28 5.95 -9.68
C ASP A 120 -7.33 6.11 -8.59
N PHE A 121 -7.43 5.14 -7.69
CA PHE A 121 -8.30 5.21 -6.52
C PHE A 121 -7.94 6.40 -5.61
N TYR A 122 -6.65 6.60 -5.28
CA TYR A 122 -6.19 7.72 -4.46
C TYR A 122 -6.58 9.07 -5.10
N ASN A 123 -6.34 9.23 -6.41
CA ASN A 123 -6.69 10.44 -7.13
C ASN A 123 -8.21 10.68 -7.11
N GLY A 124 -9.01 9.63 -7.25
CA GLY A 124 -10.46 9.69 -7.10
C GLY A 124 -10.88 10.16 -5.71
N MET A 125 -10.25 9.66 -4.64
CA MET A 125 -10.52 10.11 -3.27
C MET A 125 -10.18 11.58 -3.06
N ILE A 126 -9.07 12.08 -3.65
CA ILE A 126 -8.73 13.51 -3.63
C ILE A 126 -9.78 14.34 -4.38
N GLU A 127 -10.21 13.90 -5.57
CA GLU A 127 -11.25 14.57 -6.37
C GLU A 127 -12.60 14.61 -5.64
N ALA A 128 -12.94 13.55 -4.89
CA ALA A 128 -14.12 13.49 -4.03
C ALA A 128 -14.04 14.41 -2.80
N GLY A 129 -12.90 15.09 -2.57
CA GLY A 129 -12.68 16.01 -1.46
C GLY A 129 -11.96 15.39 -0.26
N GLY A 130 -11.31 14.24 -0.44
CA GLY A 130 -10.55 13.58 0.60
C GLY A 130 -9.25 14.30 0.97
N GLU A 131 -8.96 14.36 2.26
CA GLU A 131 -7.72 14.89 2.80
C GLU A 131 -6.87 13.73 3.36
N PRO A 132 -5.72 13.38 2.74
CA PRO A 132 -4.89 12.28 3.20
C PRO A 132 -4.23 12.62 4.54
N TRP A 133 -4.23 11.67 5.49
CA TRP A 133 -3.55 11.82 6.76
C TRP A 133 -2.03 11.77 6.62
N ASN A 134 -1.52 10.77 5.89
CA ASN A 134 -0.09 10.56 5.73
C ASN A 134 0.36 10.95 4.31
N THR A 135 1.09 12.05 4.23
CA THR A 135 1.73 12.53 2.99
C THR A 135 3.23 12.24 2.98
N THR A 136 3.76 11.55 3.99
CA THR A 136 5.16 11.19 4.15
C THR A 136 5.41 9.73 3.75
N THR A 137 6.67 9.31 3.80
CA THR A 137 7.08 7.92 3.58
C THR A 137 7.29 7.15 4.89
N ASP A 138 6.86 7.72 6.02
CA ASP A 138 7.07 7.10 7.32
C ASP A 138 6.19 5.85 7.47
N LYS A 139 6.81 4.80 7.99
CA LYS A 139 6.15 3.54 8.31
C LYS A 139 5.73 3.55 9.77
N ILE A 140 4.52 3.08 10.03
CA ILE A 140 4.06 2.87 11.40
C ILE A 140 4.66 1.58 11.97
N ALA A 141 4.89 1.53 13.29
CA ALA A 141 5.39 0.36 13.97
C ALA A 141 4.26 -0.65 14.29
N ASP A 142 4.63 -1.89 14.64
CA ASP A 142 3.69 -2.92 15.06
C ASP A 142 2.83 -2.42 16.23
N GLY A 143 1.52 -2.62 16.14
CA GLY A 143 0.55 -2.16 17.12
C GLY A 143 0.18 -0.66 17.05
N GLU A 144 0.82 0.14 16.21
CA GLU A 144 0.42 1.53 15.97
C GLU A 144 -0.80 1.61 15.05
N PHE A 145 -1.56 2.69 15.16
CA PHE A 145 -2.80 2.90 14.43
C PHE A 145 -2.62 3.95 13.33
N THR A 146 -3.25 3.70 12.18
CA THR A 146 -3.44 4.74 11.16
C THR A 146 -4.52 5.71 11.61
N ASP A 147 -4.52 6.91 11.02
CA ASP A 147 -5.55 7.90 11.19
C ASP A 147 -5.96 8.48 9.82
N GLY A 148 -6.82 9.47 9.80
CA GLY A 148 -7.30 10.14 8.60
C GLY A 148 -8.79 10.38 8.64
N GLN A 149 -9.28 10.98 7.54
CA GLN A 149 -10.70 11.20 7.36
C GLN A 149 -11.44 9.86 7.36
N ARG A 150 -12.57 9.80 8.07
CA ARG A 150 -13.38 8.59 8.15
C ARG A 150 -13.99 8.26 6.79
N VAL A 151 -14.03 6.97 6.46
CA VAL A 151 -14.58 6.44 5.22
C VAL A 151 -15.62 5.37 5.55
N GLU A 152 -16.82 5.48 5.00
CA GLU A 152 -17.77 4.37 4.95
C GLU A 152 -17.60 3.61 3.65
N VAL A 153 -17.65 2.28 3.71
CA VAL A 153 -17.50 1.41 2.53
C VAL A 153 -18.74 0.53 2.41
N THR A 154 -19.36 0.58 1.24
CA THR A 154 -20.50 -0.28 0.89
C THR A 154 -20.22 -1.07 -0.38
N LEU A 155 -20.91 -2.20 -0.53
CA LEU A 155 -20.72 -3.13 -1.64
C LEU A 155 -22.05 -3.38 -2.34
N THR A 156 -22.01 -3.45 -3.67
CA THR A 156 -23.13 -3.90 -4.51
C THR A 156 -22.62 -4.81 -5.62
N TRP A 157 -23.48 -5.69 -6.14
CA TRP A 157 -23.19 -6.56 -7.28
C TRP A 157 -24.46 -6.85 -8.06
N ASP A 158 -24.34 -7.48 -9.20
CA ASP A 158 -25.51 -7.78 -10.03
C ASP A 158 -26.52 -8.68 -9.27
N GLY A 159 -27.77 -8.24 -9.21
CA GLY A 159 -28.83 -8.90 -8.44
C GLY A 159 -28.88 -8.52 -6.95
N GLN A 160 -28.02 -7.63 -6.46
CA GLN A 160 -28.07 -7.10 -5.10
C GLN A 160 -28.63 -5.67 -5.09
N ASP A 161 -29.91 -5.52 -4.77
CA ASP A 161 -30.61 -4.22 -4.82
C ASP A 161 -30.29 -3.30 -3.63
N THR A 162 -29.81 -3.86 -2.51
CA THR A 162 -29.51 -3.09 -1.30
C THR A 162 -27.99 -3.18 -1.02
N PRO A 163 -27.29 -2.02 -0.90
CA PRO A 163 -25.88 -2.05 -0.56
C PRO A 163 -25.62 -2.80 0.75
N VAL A 164 -24.53 -3.57 0.78
CA VAL A 164 -24.03 -4.27 1.97
C VAL A 164 -22.95 -3.42 2.60
N ASP A 165 -23.02 -3.17 3.90
CA ASP A 165 -21.97 -2.46 4.62
C ASP A 165 -20.72 -3.34 4.76
N MET A 166 -19.53 -2.73 4.70
CA MET A 166 -18.26 -3.45 4.84
C MET A 166 -18.21 -4.31 6.12
N VAL A 167 -18.76 -3.80 7.23
CA VAL A 167 -18.80 -4.52 8.51
C VAL A 167 -19.55 -5.85 8.41
N ASP A 168 -20.55 -5.95 7.54
CA ASP A 168 -21.32 -7.18 7.31
C ASP A 168 -20.61 -8.13 6.31
N SER A 169 -19.71 -7.59 5.47
CA SER A 169 -18.97 -8.36 4.46
C SER A 169 -17.79 -9.14 5.03
N VAL A 170 -17.33 -8.79 6.24
CA VAL A 170 -16.17 -9.40 6.91
C VAL A 170 -16.59 -9.97 8.25
N LYS A 171 -16.01 -11.11 8.63
CA LYS A 171 -16.19 -11.76 9.93
C LYS A 171 -14.84 -12.10 10.55
N ALA A 172 -14.74 -12.10 11.89
CA ALA A 172 -13.65 -12.70 12.63
C ALA A 172 -13.94 -14.17 12.93
N ALA A 173 -12.94 -14.94 13.35
CA ALA A 173 -13.12 -16.35 13.72
C ALA A 173 -14.09 -16.55 14.90
N ASP A 174 -14.17 -15.57 15.79
CA ASP A 174 -14.95 -15.58 17.04
C ASP A 174 -16.21 -14.70 16.98
N GLY A 175 -16.57 -14.16 15.81
CA GLY A 175 -17.79 -13.36 15.63
C GLY A 175 -17.62 -12.13 14.74
N ALA A 176 -18.07 -10.97 15.25
CA ALA A 176 -18.04 -9.72 14.49
C ALA A 176 -16.61 -9.18 14.31
N PHE A 177 -16.38 -8.55 13.16
CA PHE A 177 -15.15 -7.83 12.86
C PHE A 177 -15.42 -6.32 12.95
N ASP A 178 -14.60 -5.60 13.73
CA ASP A 178 -14.77 -4.16 13.89
C ASP A 178 -14.21 -3.38 12.70
N VAL A 179 -14.93 -2.35 12.26
CA VAL A 179 -14.56 -1.51 11.11
C VAL A 179 -14.57 -0.04 11.48
N ASP A 180 -13.41 0.61 11.32
CA ASP A 180 -13.21 2.06 11.36
C ASP A 180 -12.27 2.48 10.23
N MET A 181 -12.79 2.51 9.00
CA MET A 181 -11.99 2.82 7.81
C MET A 181 -11.59 4.29 7.78
N ARG A 182 -10.33 4.54 7.44
CA ARG A 182 -9.71 5.86 7.36
C ARG A 182 -9.02 6.07 6.02
N PHE A 183 -9.11 7.28 5.46
CA PHE A 183 -8.31 7.71 4.31
C PHE A 183 -6.90 8.04 4.79
N SER A 184 -6.06 7.01 4.89
CA SER A 184 -4.68 7.11 5.38
C SER A 184 -3.78 7.83 4.39
N GLY A 185 -4.02 7.67 3.09
CA GLY A 185 -3.31 8.39 2.03
C GLY A 185 -1.87 7.93 1.78
N ASN A 186 -1.50 6.69 2.12
CA ASN A 186 -0.12 6.18 2.05
C ASN A 186 0.36 5.84 0.62
N LEU A 187 0.01 6.66 -0.38
CA LEU A 187 0.28 6.36 -1.80
C LEU A 187 1.77 6.19 -2.10
N GLN A 188 2.65 7.04 -1.54
CA GLN A 188 4.08 6.94 -1.82
C GLN A 188 4.66 5.62 -1.31
N ASN A 189 4.32 5.23 -0.08
CA ASN A 189 4.73 3.94 0.48
C ASN A 189 4.18 2.75 -0.33
N ASN A 190 2.94 2.87 -0.82
CA ASN A 190 2.30 1.88 -1.69
C ASN A 190 3.09 1.66 -2.98
N LYS A 191 3.49 2.76 -3.65
CA LYS A 191 4.32 2.75 -4.86
C LYS A 191 5.70 2.16 -4.59
N ASP A 192 6.36 2.58 -3.51
CA ASP A 192 7.73 2.16 -3.17
C ASP A 192 7.83 0.67 -2.88
N CYS A 193 6.80 0.08 -2.25
CA CYS A 193 6.76 -1.36 -1.98
C CYS A 193 6.02 -2.17 -3.05
N GLY A 194 5.35 -1.51 -4.01
CA GLY A 194 4.61 -2.16 -5.07
C GLY A 194 3.41 -2.99 -4.62
N SER A 195 2.84 -2.72 -3.43
CA SER A 195 1.77 -3.54 -2.87
C SER A 195 0.46 -3.48 -3.64
N GLY A 196 0.09 -2.30 -4.16
CA GLY A 196 -1.20 -2.05 -4.79
C GLY A 196 -2.39 -1.97 -3.83
N CYS A 197 -2.14 -1.86 -2.49
CA CYS A 197 -3.19 -1.87 -1.47
C CYS A 197 -4.09 -0.64 -1.54
N ILE A 198 -5.38 -0.85 -1.87
CA ILE A 198 -6.44 0.16 -1.86
C ILE A 198 -7.04 0.25 -0.45
N ALA A 199 -7.41 -0.90 0.13
CA ALA A 199 -8.00 -0.98 1.46
C ALA A 199 -7.43 -2.14 2.26
N CYS A 200 -6.99 -1.88 3.51
CA CYS A 200 -6.46 -2.87 4.44
C CYS A 200 -7.39 -3.05 5.65
N LEU A 201 -7.47 -4.28 6.19
CA LEU A 201 -8.34 -4.66 7.30
C LEU A 201 -7.77 -4.37 8.69
N ASN A 202 -6.52 -3.95 8.75
CA ASN A 202 -5.89 -3.35 9.93
C ASN A 202 -5.12 -2.10 9.50
N SER A 203 -4.63 -1.33 10.44
CA SER A 203 -3.75 -0.20 10.18
C SER A 203 -2.59 -0.62 9.30
N CYS A 204 -2.31 0.13 8.22
CA CYS A 204 -1.33 -0.25 7.21
C CYS A 204 -0.53 0.97 6.75
N TRP A 205 0.80 0.85 6.75
CA TRP A 205 1.70 1.91 6.30
C TRP A 205 1.72 2.10 4.78
N ALA A 206 1.12 1.19 4.02
CA ALA A 206 1.06 1.22 2.56
C ALA A 206 -0.39 1.25 2.01
N GLY A 207 -1.42 1.13 2.85
CA GLY A 207 -2.81 1.19 2.41
C GLY A 207 -3.24 2.62 2.08
N VAL A 208 -3.93 2.83 0.96
CA VAL A 208 -4.57 4.13 0.66
C VAL A 208 -5.68 4.41 1.66
N THR A 209 -6.49 3.40 1.96
CA THR A 209 -7.39 3.36 3.12
C THR A 209 -7.01 2.21 4.05
N SER A 210 -7.27 2.37 5.34
CA SER A 210 -6.92 1.37 6.35
C SER A 210 -7.94 1.35 7.48
N ASN A 211 -8.17 0.16 8.05
CA ASN A 211 -9.02 -0.01 9.21
C ASN A 211 -8.28 0.35 10.50
N ALA A 212 -8.63 1.46 11.12
CA ALA A 212 -8.06 1.94 12.38
C ALA A 212 -8.66 1.27 13.63
N ALA A 213 -9.57 0.31 13.49
CA ALA A 213 -10.04 -0.49 14.62
C ALA A 213 -8.96 -1.43 15.17
N TYR A 214 -7.96 -1.79 14.33
CA TYR A 214 -6.86 -2.67 14.68
C TYR A 214 -5.51 -2.03 14.36
N GLY A 215 -4.52 -2.25 15.24
CA GLY A 215 -3.15 -1.78 15.06
C GLY A 215 -2.47 -2.45 13.84
N TYR A 216 -1.37 -1.86 13.37
CA TYR A 216 -0.55 -2.46 12.33
C TYR A 216 -0.09 -3.85 12.75
N ASN A 217 -0.12 -4.79 11.81
CA ASN A 217 0.27 -6.19 11.99
C ASN A 217 -0.68 -7.05 12.87
N ALA A 218 -1.83 -6.52 13.31
CA ALA A 218 -2.75 -7.27 14.18
C ALA A 218 -3.25 -8.59 13.54
N ILE A 219 -3.51 -8.60 12.22
CA ILE A 219 -3.97 -9.81 11.52
C ILE A 219 -2.81 -10.78 11.29
N ASP A 220 -1.66 -10.32 10.82
CA ASP A 220 -0.52 -11.19 10.54
C ASP A 220 0.11 -11.79 11.81
N SER A 221 0.01 -11.08 12.96
CA SER A 221 0.42 -11.61 14.27
C SER A 221 -0.56 -12.64 14.84
N GLY A 222 -1.77 -12.74 14.27
CA GLY A 222 -2.83 -13.61 14.77
C GLY A 222 -3.59 -13.06 15.98
N GLU A 223 -3.45 -11.76 16.28
CA GLU A 223 -4.26 -11.08 17.31
C GLU A 223 -5.74 -11.07 16.95
N VAL A 224 -6.04 -10.86 15.66
CA VAL A 224 -7.37 -10.96 15.06
C VAL A 224 -7.29 -11.70 13.73
N SER A 225 -8.39 -12.30 13.31
CA SER A 225 -8.52 -12.90 11.98
C SER A 225 -9.63 -12.21 11.20
N ALA A 226 -9.50 -12.16 9.88
CA ALA A 226 -10.50 -11.55 9.01
C ALA A 226 -10.79 -12.47 7.82
N PHE A 227 -12.06 -12.82 7.64
CA PHE A 227 -12.56 -13.67 6.57
C PHE A 227 -13.71 -12.98 5.85
N LEU A 228 -13.92 -13.29 4.58
CA LEU A 228 -15.18 -12.96 3.92
C LEU A 228 -16.36 -13.64 4.62
N ASN A 229 -17.47 -12.94 4.73
CA ASN A 229 -18.69 -13.46 5.31
C ASN A 229 -19.51 -14.21 4.23
N ASP A 230 -19.38 -15.52 4.16
CA ASP A 230 -20.03 -16.42 3.21
C ASP A 230 -21.56 -16.44 3.31
N SER A 231 -22.14 -15.93 4.42
CA SER A 231 -23.60 -15.82 4.55
C SER A 231 -24.17 -14.55 3.90
N VAL A 232 -23.31 -13.60 3.50
CA VAL A 232 -23.72 -12.31 2.94
C VAL A 232 -23.16 -12.10 1.53
N MET A 233 -21.90 -12.49 1.31
CA MET A 233 -21.18 -12.22 0.07
C MET A 233 -21.58 -13.17 -1.07
N PRO A 234 -21.47 -12.73 -2.35
CA PRO A 234 -21.74 -13.59 -3.50
C PRO A 234 -20.66 -14.66 -3.68
N GLU A 235 -20.83 -15.52 -4.68
CA GLU A 235 -19.87 -16.57 -5.02
C GLU A 235 -18.54 -16.03 -5.57
N ASP A 236 -17.51 -16.88 -5.47
CA ASP A 236 -16.17 -16.61 -5.99
C ASP A 236 -16.22 -16.15 -7.47
N GLY A 237 -15.37 -15.17 -7.79
CA GLY A 237 -15.24 -14.60 -9.13
C GLY A 237 -16.32 -13.58 -9.50
N THR A 238 -17.26 -13.25 -8.60
CA THR A 238 -18.27 -12.20 -8.84
C THR A 238 -17.62 -10.83 -8.87
N ASP A 239 -17.97 -10.01 -9.87
CA ASP A 239 -17.61 -8.59 -9.90
C ASP A 239 -18.48 -7.81 -8.92
N VAL A 240 -17.83 -7.05 -8.04
CA VAL A 240 -18.43 -6.27 -6.96
C VAL A 240 -18.03 -4.82 -7.12
N GLN A 241 -18.97 -3.90 -6.93
CA GLN A 241 -18.70 -2.47 -6.83
C GLN A 241 -18.49 -2.11 -5.35
N LEU A 242 -17.33 -1.53 -5.04
CA LEU A 242 -17.03 -0.99 -3.72
C LEU A 242 -17.14 0.54 -3.79
N THR A 243 -18.02 1.11 -2.98
CA THR A 243 -18.21 2.56 -2.86
C THR A 243 -17.62 3.05 -1.55
N PHE A 244 -16.65 3.95 -1.63
CA PHE A 244 -15.97 4.59 -0.50
C PHE A 244 -16.51 6.01 -0.34
N THR A 245 -17.17 6.31 0.76
CA THR A 245 -17.79 7.63 1.05
C THR A 245 -17.07 8.31 2.20
N LEU A 246 -16.54 9.51 1.97
CA LEU A 246 -15.88 10.36 2.98
C LEU A 246 -16.92 10.95 3.95
N LYS A 247 -16.56 11.02 5.28
CA LYS A 247 -17.43 11.52 6.34
C LYS A 247 -16.84 12.69 7.10
#